data_39663571878aaf24dd6886b6adb08da3
#
_entry.id   39663571878aaf24dd6886b6adb08da3
#
_cell.length_a   1.000
_cell.length_b   1.000
_cell.length_c   1.000
_cell.angle_alpha   90.00
_cell.angle_beta   90.00
_cell.angle_gamma   90.00
#
_symmetry.space_group_name_H-M   'P 1'
#
loop_
_entity.id
_entity.type
_entity.pdbx_description
1 polymer ?
#
loop_
_entity_poly.entity_id
_entity_poly.type
_entity_poly.pdbx_seq_one_letter_code
_entity_poly.pdbx_strand_id
1 'polypeptide(L)'
;MSVVLQKIWRRLALLESPLEKLRKLHLRLRGAVIGKGTRIPRVLVTWPHQIQLGRDCTLQPDIFFNYSHFWMPGPSMIFGDRVFIGRGCEFNIREKIILGDDCLIASGCTFVDSNHGTDALRPMNAQHIETAPIVLGRNVWLGAQCVVLKGVQIGDGAIVGAGSVLTKSVPAGEMWAGVPARRIRPVTTHA
;
A
#
# COMPACT_ATOMS: atom_id res chain seq x y z
N MET A 1 -14.30 -34.75 -0.91
CA MET A 1 -12.83 -34.53 -0.94
C MET A 1 -12.31 -34.74 0.47
N SER A 2 -11.37 -35.65 0.70
CA SER A 2 -10.94 -36.01 2.06
C SER A 2 -10.22 -34.83 2.74
N VAL A 3 -10.34 -34.74 4.08
CA VAL A 3 -9.67 -33.73 4.91
C VAL A 3 -8.14 -33.71 4.68
N VAL A 4 -7.55 -34.87 4.34
CA VAL A 4 -6.12 -35.03 4.01
C VAL A 4 -5.79 -34.31 2.70
N LEU A 5 -6.60 -34.45 1.66
CA LEU A 5 -6.42 -33.75 0.39
C LEU A 5 -6.54 -32.23 0.57
N GLN A 6 -7.50 -31.76 1.39
CA GLN A 6 -7.63 -30.32 1.70
C GLN A 6 -6.39 -29.76 2.43
N LYS A 7 -5.80 -30.53 3.36
CA LYS A 7 -4.55 -30.13 4.04
C LYS A 7 -3.35 -30.10 3.08
N ILE A 8 -3.28 -31.07 2.16
CA ILE A 8 -2.21 -31.11 1.15
C ILE A 8 -2.35 -29.91 0.18
N TRP A 9 -3.56 -29.67 -0.34
CA TRP A 9 -3.82 -28.52 -1.23
C TRP A 9 -3.54 -27.18 -0.55
N ARG A 10 -3.90 -27.01 0.74
CA ARG A 10 -3.54 -25.81 1.52
C ARG A 10 -2.01 -25.66 1.63
N ARG A 11 -1.27 -26.74 1.89
CA ARG A 11 0.21 -26.68 1.96
C ARG A 11 0.83 -26.37 0.59
N LEU A 12 0.33 -26.95 -0.49
CA LEU A 12 0.80 -26.68 -1.85
C LEU A 12 0.50 -25.23 -2.26
N ALA A 13 -0.67 -24.71 -1.91
CA ALA A 13 -1.05 -23.32 -2.17
C ALA A 13 -0.20 -22.30 -1.37
N LEU A 14 0.42 -22.74 -0.26
CA LEU A 14 1.35 -21.92 0.53
C LEU A 14 2.79 -21.95 0.01
N LEU A 15 3.12 -22.88 -0.91
CA LEU A 15 4.46 -22.94 -1.52
C LEU A 15 4.61 -21.80 -2.53
N GLU A 16 5.69 -21.05 -2.42
CA GLU A 16 6.07 -20.09 -3.45
C GLU A 16 6.34 -20.79 -4.77
N SER A 17 5.70 -20.32 -5.83
CA SER A 17 5.97 -20.83 -7.15
C SER A 17 7.42 -20.51 -7.58
N PRO A 18 8.05 -21.31 -8.46
CA PRO A 18 9.36 -20.99 -9.01
C PRO A 18 9.40 -19.60 -9.66
N LEU A 19 8.33 -19.19 -10.33
CA LEU A 19 8.20 -17.85 -10.94
C LEU A 19 8.17 -16.74 -9.90
N GLU A 20 7.55 -16.96 -8.74
CA GLU A 20 7.55 -15.99 -7.64
C GLU A 20 8.95 -15.82 -7.04
N LYS A 21 9.68 -16.92 -6.85
CA LYS A 21 11.08 -16.89 -6.39
C LYS A 21 11.98 -16.12 -7.36
N LEU A 22 11.84 -16.40 -8.67
CA LEU A 22 12.62 -15.72 -9.71
C LEU A 22 12.30 -14.21 -9.74
N ARG A 23 11.02 -13.85 -9.61
CA ARG A 23 10.60 -12.44 -9.54
C ARG A 23 11.19 -11.73 -8.33
N LYS A 24 11.16 -12.35 -7.16
CA LYS A 24 11.78 -11.77 -5.95
C LYS A 24 13.28 -11.58 -6.12
N LEU A 25 13.96 -12.57 -6.70
CA LEU A 25 15.39 -12.45 -6.99
C LEU A 25 15.65 -11.28 -7.95
N HIS A 26 14.90 -11.19 -9.05
CA HIS A 26 15.01 -10.08 -10.01
C HIS A 26 14.81 -8.71 -9.33
N LEU A 27 13.78 -8.55 -8.51
CA LEU A 27 13.52 -7.30 -7.81
C LEU A 27 14.65 -6.96 -6.83
N ARG A 28 15.17 -7.94 -6.09
CA ARG A 28 16.32 -7.76 -5.17
C ARG A 28 17.58 -7.34 -5.89
N LEU A 29 17.89 -7.97 -7.02
CA LEU A 29 19.06 -7.60 -7.85
C LEU A 29 18.96 -6.17 -8.38
N ARG A 30 17.74 -5.62 -8.50
CA ARG A 30 17.48 -4.24 -8.86
C ARG A 30 17.28 -3.31 -7.65
N GLY A 31 17.68 -3.75 -6.45
CA GLY A 31 17.76 -2.94 -5.25
C GLY A 31 16.53 -2.97 -4.33
N ALA A 32 15.47 -3.73 -4.63
CA ALA A 32 14.35 -3.87 -3.71
C ALA A 32 14.76 -4.62 -2.43
N VAL A 33 14.30 -4.12 -1.28
CA VAL A 33 14.43 -4.80 0.00
C VAL A 33 13.15 -5.62 0.25
N ILE A 34 13.29 -6.94 0.40
CA ILE A 34 12.15 -7.84 0.57
C ILE A 34 12.42 -8.77 1.75
N GLY A 35 11.61 -8.65 2.80
CA GLY A 35 11.71 -9.47 4.00
C GLY A 35 11.43 -10.96 3.78
N LYS A 36 11.84 -11.78 4.74
CA LYS A 36 11.59 -13.22 4.73
C LYS A 36 10.09 -13.51 4.81
N GLY A 37 9.62 -14.55 4.13
CA GLY A 37 8.20 -14.94 4.14
C GLY A 37 7.29 -14.11 3.25
N THR A 38 7.72 -12.93 2.79
CA THR A 38 6.91 -12.05 1.96
C THR A 38 6.64 -12.64 0.59
N ARG A 39 5.37 -12.62 0.17
CA ARG A 39 4.88 -13.17 -1.09
C ARG A 39 4.61 -12.06 -2.10
N ILE A 40 5.19 -12.21 -3.31
CA ILE A 40 5.08 -11.23 -4.39
C ILE A 40 4.62 -11.91 -5.67
N PRO A 41 3.33 -11.84 -6.01
CA PRO A 41 2.79 -12.30 -7.29
C PRO A 41 3.24 -11.38 -8.43
N ARG A 42 2.55 -11.40 -9.56
CA ARG A 42 2.79 -10.43 -10.62
C ARG A 42 2.47 -9.01 -10.14
N VAL A 43 3.49 -8.14 -10.14
CA VAL A 43 3.38 -6.72 -9.81
C VAL A 43 4.07 -5.89 -10.90
N LEU A 44 3.65 -4.65 -11.06
CA LEU A 44 4.31 -3.65 -11.89
C LEU A 44 5.15 -2.74 -11.00
N VAL A 45 6.39 -2.49 -11.39
CA VAL A 45 7.33 -1.69 -10.59
C VAL A 45 8.16 -0.80 -11.51
N THR A 46 8.14 0.51 -11.30
CA THR A 46 9.00 1.43 -12.08
C THR A 46 10.45 1.37 -11.59
N TRP A 47 10.68 1.57 -10.29
CA TRP A 47 11.99 1.62 -9.67
C TRP A 47 12.09 0.65 -8.47
N PRO A 48 12.57 -0.59 -8.64
CA PRO A 48 12.62 -1.57 -7.56
C PRO A 48 13.35 -1.12 -6.29
N HIS A 49 14.44 -0.35 -6.40
CA HIS A 49 15.18 0.17 -5.24
C HIS A 49 14.38 1.16 -4.39
N GLN A 50 13.23 1.64 -4.88
CA GLN A 50 12.32 2.48 -4.10
C GLN A 50 11.40 1.68 -3.18
N ILE A 51 11.44 0.34 -3.21
CA ILE A 51 10.54 -0.52 -2.45
C ILE A 51 11.28 -1.24 -1.32
N GLN A 52 10.75 -1.10 -0.11
CA GLN A 52 11.09 -1.92 1.04
C GLN A 52 9.83 -2.59 1.57
N LEU A 53 9.81 -3.92 1.58
CA LEU A 53 8.76 -4.76 2.16
C LEU A 53 9.33 -5.48 3.37
N GLY A 54 8.59 -5.45 4.49
CA GLY A 54 8.91 -6.19 5.70
C GLY A 54 8.74 -7.71 5.54
N ARG A 55 8.70 -8.41 6.67
CA ARG A 55 8.54 -9.86 6.72
C ARG A 55 7.08 -10.27 6.62
N ASP A 56 6.86 -11.47 6.08
CA ASP A 56 5.55 -12.13 6.06
C ASP A 56 4.42 -11.30 5.43
N CYS A 57 4.76 -10.36 4.54
CA CYS A 57 3.77 -9.60 3.80
C CYS A 57 3.12 -10.47 2.71
N THR A 58 1.85 -10.19 2.43
CA THR A 58 1.09 -10.86 1.37
C THR A 58 0.57 -9.85 0.37
N LEU A 59 1.12 -9.85 -0.82
CA LEU A 59 0.68 -9.03 -1.93
C LEU A 59 -0.23 -9.86 -2.84
N GLN A 60 -1.29 -9.26 -3.36
CA GLN A 60 -2.11 -9.84 -4.42
C GLN A 60 -1.63 -9.38 -5.81
N PRO A 61 -2.08 -10.02 -6.90
CA PRO A 61 -1.66 -9.65 -8.27
C PRO A 61 -2.06 -8.23 -8.65
N ASP A 62 -1.37 -7.74 -9.69
CA ASP A 62 -1.68 -6.51 -10.43
C ASP A 62 -1.56 -5.23 -9.60
N ILE A 63 -0.74 -5.24 -8.54
CA ILE A 63 -0.36 -4.04 -7.80
C ILE A 63 0.64 -3.24 -8.65
N PHE A 64 0.46 -1.92 -8.68
CA PHE A 64 1.38 -1.00 -9.35
C PHE A 64 2.12 -0.14 -8.33
N PHE A 65 3.43 -0.34 -8.23
CA PHE A 65 4.35 0.51 -7.51
C PHE A 65 4.98 1.50 -8.49
N ASN A 66 4.42 2.70 -8.55
CA ASN A 66 4.88 3.77 -9.40
C ASN A 66 5.61 4.84 -8.60
N TYR A 67 6.92 4.92 -8.78
CA TYR A 67 7.69 6.07 -8.33
C TYR A 67 7.84 7.03 -9.51
N SER A 68 7.18 8.17 -9.44
CA SER A 68 6.96 9.11 -10.56
C SER A 68 8.03 10.20 -10.64
N HIS A 69 9.21 9.99 -10.07
CA HIS A 69 10.34 10.90 -10.13
C HIS A 69 11.49 10.31 -10.95
N PHE A 70 12.51 11.14 -11.26
CA PHE A 70 13.79 10.68 -11.76
C PHE A 70 14.43 9.70 -10.77
N TRP A 71 15.54 9.07 -11.19
CA TRP A 71 16.28 8.23 -10.28
C TRP A 71 16.73 9.05 -9.06
N MET A 72 16.34 8.58 -7.89
CA MET A 72 16.69 9.13 -6.58
C MET A 72 17.09 7.98 -5.65
N PRO A 73 17.94 8.21 -4.65
CA PRO A 73 18.16 7.22 -3.60
C PRO A 73 16.85 6.82 -2.93
N GLY A 74 16.68 5.51 -2.65
CA GLY A 74 15.49 4.97 -1.96
C GLY A 74 15.84 4.38 -0.61
N PRO A 75 14.85 3.74 0.05
CA PRO A 75 13.47 3.53 -0.40
C PRO A 75 12.52 4.69 -0.08
N SER A 76 11.54 4.90 -0.97
CA SER A 76 10.43 5.84 -0.77
C SER A 76 9.10 5.15 -0.46
N MET A 77 8.97 3.86 -0.78
CA MET A 77 7.80 3.04 -0.46
C MET A 77 8.21 1.99 0.58
N ILE A 78 7.83 2.23 1.84
CA ILE A 78 8.26 1.44 2.99
C ILE A 78 7.05 0.78 3.63
N PHE A 79 7.08 -0.54 3.70
CA PHE A 79 6.01 -1.37 4.27
C PHE A 79 6.58 -2.19 5.43
N GLY A 80 5.88 -2.16 6.57
CA GLY A 80 6.21 -2.95 7.75
C GLY A 80 6.02 -4.46 7.57
N ASP A 81 6.02 -5.19 8.66
CA ASP A 81 5.83 -6.63 8.68
C ASP A 81 4.34 -7.01 8.60
N ARG A 82 4.01 -8.17 8.03
CA ARG A 82 2.65 -8.77 7.95
C ARG A 82 1.60 -7.88 7.26
N VAL A 83 2.04 -7.00 6.38
CA VAL A 83 1.15 -6.14 5.60
C VAL A 83 0.46 -6.96 4.50
N PHE A 84 -0.86 -6.82 4.40
CA PHE A 84 -1.64 -7.37 3.28
C PHE A 84 -1.98 -6.24 2.31
N ILE A 85 -1.73 -6.46 1.01
CA ILE A 85 -2.10 -5.53 -0.06
C ILE A 85 -2.94 -6.27 -1.09
N GLY A 86 -4.19 -5.83 -1.22
CA GLY A 86 -5.18 -6.38 -2.14
C GLY A 86 -4.84 -6.12 -3.61
N ARG A 87 -5.56 -6.82 -4.47
CA ARG A 87 -5.38 -6.78 -5.92
C ARG A 87 -5.59 -5.38 -6.49
N GLY A 88 -4.77 -4.99 -7.48
CA GLY A 88 -4.97 -3.76 -8.25
C GLY A 88 -4.81 -2.49 -7.42
N CYS A 89 -4.11 -2.54 -6.28
CA CYS A 89 -3.74 -1.32 -5.57
C CYS A 89 -2.67 -0.55 -6.34
N GLU A 90 -2.74 0.78 -6.28
CA GLU A 90 -1.79 1.68 -6.94
C GLU A 90 -1.10 2.59 -5.92
N PHE A 91 0.21 2.62 -5.98
CA PHE A 91 1.07 3.50 -5.19
C PHE A 91 1.74 4.48 -6.14
N ASN A 92 1.11 5.64 -6.38
CA ASN A 92 1.63 6.73 -7.20
C ASN A 92 2.40 7.69 -6.30
N ILE A 93 3.68 7.40 -6.08
CA ILE A 93 4.51 8.04 -5.09
C ILE A 93 5.61 8.85 -5.77
N ARG A 94 5.84 10.05 -5.27
CA ARG A 94 6.89 10.96 -5.70
C ARG A 94 7.84 11.32 -4.57
N GLU A 95 7.35 11.36 -3.35
CA GLU A 95 8.13 11.65 -2.15
C GLU A 95 8.25 10.41 -1.26
N LYS A 96 7.18 10.03 -0.55
CA LYS A 96 7.24 8.91 0.38
C LYS A 96 5.88 8.37 0.79
N ILE A 97 5.80 7.04 0.93
CA ILE A 97 4.73 6.37 1.65
C ILE A 97 5.31 5.38 2.67
N ILE A 98 4.73 5.38 3.88
CA ILE A 98 5.07 4.47 4.96
C ILE A 98 3.80 3.77 5.45
N LEU A 99 3.81 2.44 5.48
CA LEU A 99 2.80 1.61 6.13
C LEU A 99 3.43 0.88 7.31
N GLY A 100 2.83 1.01 8.49
CA GLY A 100 3.22 0.25 9.67
C GLY A 100 2.89 -1.24 9.55
N ASP A 101 3.26 -1.99 10.59
CA ASP A 101 2.99 -3.43 10.68
C ASP A 101 1.50 -3.74 10.69
N ASP A 102 1.14 -4.96 10.27
CA ASP A 102 -0.22 -5.52 10.35
C ASP A 102 -1.29 -4.75 9.58
N CYS A 103 -0.92 -3.86 8.65
CA CYS A 103 -1.88 -3.13 7.84
C CYS A 103 -2.61 -4.05 6.86
N LEU A 104 -3.92 -3.84 6.73
CA LEU A 104 -4.81 -4.53 5.79
C LEU A 104 -5.32 -3.53 4.75
N ILE A 105 -4.77 -3.58 3.55
CA ILE A 105 -5.18 -2.74 2.42
C ILE A 105 -6.01 -3.60 1.47
N ALA A 106 -7.31 -3.34 1.38
CA ALA A 106 -8.18 -4.09 0.47
C ALA A 106 -7.94 -3.69 -1.00
N SER A 107 -8.57 -4.41 -1.92
CA SER A 107 -8.33 -4.29 -3.35
C SER A 107 -8.68 -2.91 -3.91
N GLY A 108 -7.92 -2.45 -4.92
CA GLY A 108 -8.19 -1.25 -5.70
C GLY A 108 -7.95 0.06 -4.95
N CYS A 109 -7.22 0.06 -3.83
CA CYS A 109 -6.85 1.29 -3.15
C CYS A 109 -5.78 2.04 -3.93
N THR A 110 -5.89 3.38 -3.95
CA THR A 110 -4.97 4.28 -4.64
C THR A 110 -4.34 5.26 -3.65
N PHE A 111 -3.02 5.40 -3.72
CA PHE A 111 -2.25 6.33 -2.90
C PHE A 111 -1.56 7.34 -3.81
N VAL A 112 -1.76 8.63 -3.55
CA VAL A 112 -1.17 9.72 -4.35
C VAL A 112 -0.60 10.76 -3.40
N ASP A 113 0.74 10.87 -3.34
CA ASP A 113 1.42 11.80 -2.44
C ASP A 113 1.76 13.14 -3.07
N SER A 114 1.21 13.44 -4.24
CA SER A 114 1.53 14.62 -5.02
C SER A 114 0.31 15.25 -5.70
N ASN A 115 0.34 16.56 -5.89
CA ASN A 115 -0.63 17.33 -6.70
C ASN A 115 0.12 18.26 -7.65
N HIS A 116 -0.48 18.55 -8.79
CA HIS A 116 -0.05 19.68 -9.61
C HIS A 116 -0.49 21.00 -9.01
N GLY A 117 0.21 22.08 -9.34
CA GLY A 117 -0.22 23.43 -8.99
C GLY A 117 -1.57 23.77 -9.66
N THR A 118 -2.28 24.73 -9.07
CA THR A 118 -3.65 25.10 -9.48
C THR A 118 -3.77 26.53 -10.00
N ASP A 119 -2.67 27.12 -10.51
CA ASP A 119 -2.69 28.43 -11.14
C ASP A 119 -3.44 28.35 -12.46
N ALA A 120 -4.58 29.00 -12.55
CA ALA A 120 -5.45 29.00 -13.75
C ALA A 120 -4.81 29.66 -14.98
N LEU A 121 -3.77 30.47 -14.80
CA LEU A 121 -3.08 31.18 -15.90
C LEU A 121 -1.97 30.35 -16.53
N ARG A 122 -1.68 29.15 -16.02
CA ARG A 122 -0.57 28.30 -16.47
C ARG A 122 -1.07 26.89 -16.83
N PRO A 123 -0.51 26.25 -17.87
CA PRO A 123 -0.82 24.84 -18.14
C PRO A 123 -0.52 23.97 -16.91
N MET A 124 -1.42 23.06 -16.55
CA MET A 124 -1.31 22.23 -15.33
C MET A 124 -0.03 21.38 -15.32
N ASN A 125 0.39 20.86 -16.46
CA ASN A 125 1.60 20.05 -16.60
C ASN A 125 2.92 20.86 -16.54
N ALA A 126 2.85 22.19 -16.63
CA ALA A 126 4.01 23.08 -16.52
C ALA A 126 4.18 23.69 -15.11
N GLN A 127 3.28 23.35 -14.17
CA GLN A 127 3.30 23.87 -12.82
C GLN A 127 4.14 22.99 -11.90
N HIS A 128 4.59 23.60 -10.79
CA HIS A 128 5.29 22.88 -9.75
C HIS A 128 4.41 21.75 -9.17
N ILE A 129 5.01 20.61 -8.91
CA ILE A 129 4.34 19.49 -8.23
C ILE A 129 4.60 19.61 -6.73
N GLU A 130 3.54 19.75 -5.97
CA GLU A 130 3.58 19.74 -4.51
C GLU A 130 3.50 18.31 -4.01
N THR A 131 4.37 17.93 -3.10
CA THR A 131 4.40 16.62 -2.47
C THR A 131 4.19 16.71 -0.96
N ALA A 132 3.65 15.68 -0.36
CA ALA A 132 3.67 15.48 1.09
C ALA A 132 3.51 13.98 1.39
N PRO A 133 4.29 13.42 2.34
CA PRO A 133 4.31 11.99 2.58
C PRO A 133 2.97 11.47 3.09
N ILE A 134 2.65 10.23 2.72
CA ILE A 134 1.51 9.48 3.26
C ILE A 134 2.05 8.52 4.33
N VAL A 135 1.44 8.52 5.51
CA VAL A 135 1.86 7.66 6.62
C VAL A 135 0.67 6.92 7.22
N LEU A 136 0.74 5.61 7.21
CA LEU A 136 -0.18 4.73 7.94
C LEU A 136 0.55 4.14 9.14
N GLY A 137 -0.07 4.24 10.32
CA GLY A 137 0.37 3.56 11.53
C GLY A 137 0.22 2.04 11.43
N ARG A 138 0.26 1.37 12.58
CA ARG A 138 0.11 -0.08 12.68
C ARG A 138 -1.35 -0.49 12.70
N ASN A 139 -1.64 -1.71 12.19
CA ASN A 139 -2.99 -2.31 12.24
C ASN A 139 -4.08 -1.42 11.63
N VAL A 140 -3.77 -0.71 10.55
CA VAL A 140 -4.73 0.11 9.81
C VAL A 140 -5.47 -0.75 8.80
N TRP A 141 -6.80 -0.61 8.75
CA TRP A 141 -7.63 -1.27 7.74
C TRP A 141 -8.22 -0.26 6.76
N LEU A 142 -7.85 -0.35 5.49
CA LEU A 142 -8.53 0.34 4.39
C LEU A 142 -9.47 -0.62 3.67
N GLY A 143 -10.75 -0.28 3.62
CA GLY A 143 -11.73 -0.93 2.76
C GLY A 143 -11.38 -0.80 1.27
N ALA A 144 -12.02 -1.59 0.42
CA ALA A 144 -11.75 -1.61 -1.01
C ALA A 144 -11.98 -0.23 -1.66
N GLN A 145 -11.18 0.08 -2.70
CA GLN A 145 -11.31 1.30 -3.51
C GLN A 145 -11.19 2.61 -2.71
N CYS A 146 -10.42 2.63 -1.64
CA CYS A 146 -10.08 3.87 -0.95
C CYS A 146 -9.04 4.66 -1.73
N VAL A 147 -9.16 5.99 -1.72
CA VAL A 147 -8.16 6.92 -2.24
C VAL A 147 -7.54 7.70 -1.08
N VAL A 148 -6.21 7.66 -0.96
CA VAL A 148 -5.45 8.37 0.07
C VAL A 148 -4.62 9.44 -0.61
N LEU A 149 -4.88 10.71 -0.26
CA LEU A 149 -4.22 11.86 -0.87
C LEU A 149 -2.98 12.31 -0.07
N LYS A 150 -2.18 13.16 -0.70
CA LYS A 150 -0.93 13.71 -0.15
C LYS A 150 -1.07 14.24 1.27
N GLY A 151 -0.08 14.00 2.11
CA GLY A 151 0.01 14.51 3.48
C GLY A 151 -0.92 13.84 4.49
N VAL A 152 -1.72 12.86 4.08
CA VAL A 152 -2.63 12.15 4.98
C VAL A 152 -1.84 11.21 5.90
N GLN A 153 -2.12 11.33 7.19
CA GLN A 153 -1.64 10.42 8.22
C GLN A 153 -2.82 9.64 8.80
N ILE A 154 -2.69 8.33 8.90
CA ILE A 154 -3.72 7.44 9.45
C ILE A 154 -3.13 6.78 10.68
N GLY A 155 -3.71 7.05 11.86
CA GLY A 155 -3.21 6.56 13.14
C GLY A 155 -3.42 5.05 13.33
N ASP A 156 -2.72 4.49 14.32
CA ASP A 156 -2.76 3.07 14.67
C ASP A 156 -4.19 2.57 14.90
N GLY A 157 -4.53 1.41 14.37
CA GLY A 157 -5.84 0.76 14.54
C GLY A 157 -7.01 1.50 13.89
N ALA A 158 -6.79 2.49 13.06
CA ALA A 158 -7.86 3.17 12.35
C ALA A 158 -8.46 2.30 11.24
N ILE A 159 -9.75 2.51 10.97
CA ILE A 159 -10.50 1.81 9.92
C ILE A 159 -11.09 2.83 8.95
N VAL A 160 -10.96 2.56 7.66
CA VAL A 160 -11.55 3.38 6.60
C VAL A 160 -12.52 2.54 5.79
N GLY A 161 -13.78 2.99 5.70
CA GLY A 161 -14.82 2.32 4.90
C GLY A 161 -14.49 2.32 3.41
N ALA A 162 -14.97 1.29 2.70
CA ALA A 162 -14.74 1.15 1.26
C ALA A 162 -15.23 2.36 0.44
N GLY A 163 -14.56 2.66 -0.69
CA GLY A 163 -14.89 3.76 -1.59
C GLY A 163 -14.62 5.16 -1.03
N SER A 164 -13.90 5.26 0.07
CA SER A 164 -13.64 6.55 0.73
C SER A 164 -12.50 7.33 0.08
N VAL A 165 -12.59 8.67 0.11
CA VAL A 165 -11.52 9.58 -0.31
C VAL A 165 -11.00 10.34 0.90
N LEU A 166 -9.78 10.03 1.31
CA LEU A 166 -9.10 10.64 2.45
C LEU A 166 -8.38 11.92 2.00
N THR A 167 -8.91 13.06 2.43
CA THR A 167 -8.34 14.40 2.21
C THR A 167 -7.77 15.01 3.49
N LYS A 168 -7.94 14.32 4.63
CA LYS A 168 -7.48 14.73 5.97
C LYS A 168 -6.99 13.50 6.73
N SER A 169 -6.11 13.72 7.68
CA SER A 169 -5.59 12.67 8.56
C SER A 169 -6.69 12.08 9.44
N VAL A 170 -6.53 10.78 9.74
CA VAL A 170 -7.44 9.98 10.56
C VAL A 170 -6.75 9.67 11.89
N PRO A 171 -7.32 10.07 13.04
CA PRO A 171 -6.77 9.72 14.35
C PRO A 171 -6.74 8.21 14.60
N ALA A 172 -5.86 7.79 15.50
CA ALA A 172 -5.77 6.39 15.92
C ALA A 172 -7.09 5.89 16.51
N GLY A 173 -7.46 4.64 16.22
CA GLY A 173 -8.65 4.00 16.77
C GLY A 173 -9.98 4.61 16.30
N GLU A 174 -9.99 5.33 15.19
CA GLU A 174 -11.23 5.89 14.62
C GLU A 174 -11.64 5.18 13.33
N MET A 175 -12.97 5.13 13.11
CA MET A 175 -13.57 4.70 11.86
C MET A 175 -14.04 5.91 11.06
N TRP A 176 -13.58 6.00 9.80
CA TRP A 176 -13.92 7.05 8.85
C TRP A 176 -14.49 6.47 7.56
N ALA A 177 -15.38 7.19 6.88
CA ALA A 177 -15.89 6.79 5.56
C ALA A 177 -16.43 7.98 4.76
N GLY A 178 -16.61 7.79 3.45
CA GLY A 178 -17.27 8.73 2.54
C GLY A 178 -16.34 9.50 1.61
N VAL A 179 -16.93 10.39 0.79
CA VAL A 179 -16.23 11.23 -0.20
C VAL A 179 -16.68 12.69 -0.01
N PRO A 180 -15.84 13.55 0.59
CA PRO A 180 -14.61 13.23 1.30
C PRO A 180 -14.90 12.49 2.62
N ALA A 181 -13.95 11.66 3.07
CA ALA A 181 -14.12 10.86 4.29
C ALA A 181 -14.33 11.73 5.53
N ARG A 182 -15.23 11.28 6.41
CA ARG A 182 -15.54 11.90 7.70
C ARG A 182 -15.57 10.83 8.79
N ARG A 183 -15.37 11.26 10.02
CA ARG A 183 -15.46 10.42 11.20
C ARG A 183 -16.86 9.81 11.33
N ILE A 184 -16.93 8.51 11.56
CA ILE A 184 -18.17 7.77 11.83
C ILE A 184 -18.30 7.50 13.33
N ARG A 185 -17.31 6.85 13.93
CA ARG A 185 -17.29 6.45 15.35
C ARG A 185 -15.90 5.99 15.76
N PRO A 186 -15.63 5.82 17.06
CA PRO A 186 -14.45 5.09 17.50
C PRO A 186 -14.50 3.62 17.05
N VAL A 187 -13.34 2.99 16.86
CA VAL A 187 -13.23 1.54 16.70
C VAL A 187 -13.53 0.90 18.05
N THR A 188 -14.47 -0.04 18.09
CA THR A 188 -14.83 -0.75 19.33
C THR A 188 -13.78 -1.81 19.66
N THR A 189 -13.27 -1.79 20.89
CA THR A 189 -12.56 -2.93 21.48
C THR A 189 -13.62 -3.88 22.03
N HIS A 190 -13.71 -5.08 21.46
CA HIS A 190 -14.44 -6.17 22.13
C HIS A 190 -13.47 -6.79 23.13
N ALA A 191 -13.83 -6.70 24.41
CA ALA A 191 -13.15 -7.39 25.48
C ALA A 191 -13.47 -8.90 25.43
#